data_dc3b529834af3f03765cd1f2433f940f
#
_entry.id   dc3b529834af3f03765cd1f2433f940f
#
_cell.length_a   1.000
_cell.length_b   1.000
_cell.length_c   1.000
_cell.angle_alpha   90.00
_cell.angle_beta   90.00
_cell.angle_gamma   90.00
#
_symmetry.space_group_name_H-M   'P 1'
#
loop_
_entity.id
_entity.type
_entity.pdbx_description
1 polymer ?
#
loop_
_entity_poly.entity_id
_entity_poly.type
_entity_poly.pdbx_seq_one_letter_code
_entity_poly.pdbx_strand_id
1 'polypeptide(L)'
;IPADNYPCATDYITQMKDMIQILLEKGKAYKHDDGSIYFKISSFQDYGKLSNIKTNNKKPNSRIISDEYDKNNVQDFVLWKAWKVDDGDIYWDSPWGKGRPGWHIECSAMSKATLGSHFDIHCGGVDNIFPHHENEIAQSKCANGKNFVNYWLHSEFLMLNDTKMSKSLGNYYTIQDLKKMNFSSESI
;
A
#
# COMPACT_ATOMS: atom_id res chain seq x y z
N ILE A 1 -1.96 -24.84 1.82
CA ILE A 1 -0.55 -24.72 2.26
C ILE A 1 -0.47 -23.48 3.14
N PRO A 2 -0.06 -23.58 4.43
CA PRO A 2 0.10 -22.41 5.28
C PRO A 2 1.30 -21.57 4.80
N ALA A 3 1.27 -20.27 5.08
CA ALA A 3 2.43 -19.41 4.89
C ALA A 3 3.43 -19.59 6.06
N ASP A 4 4.71 -19.30 5.80
CA ASP A 4 5.75 -19.36 6.83
C ASP A 4 5.61 -18.25 7.86
N ASN A 5 5.08 -17.09 7.47
CA ASN A 5 4.87 -15.92 8.31
C ASN A 5 3.52 -15.25 8.05
N TYR A 6 2.94 -14.70 9.12
CA TYR A 6 1.72 -13.89 9.11
C TYR A 6 1.98 -12.57 9.85
N PRO A 7 2.72 -11.62 9.26
CA PRO A 7 3.11 -10.38 9.91
C PRO A 7 1.89 -9.49 10.17
N CYS A 8 1.81 -8.93 11.40
CA CYS A 8 0.81 -7.92 11.75
C CYS A 8 1.44 -6.54 11.65
N ALA A 9 0.79 -5.59 10.98
CA ALA A 9 1.31 -4.24 10.76
C ALA A 9 1.72 -3.53 12.07
N THR A 10 0.97 -3.76 13.16
CA THR A 10 1.25 -3.20 14.48
C THR A 10 2.59 -3.62 15.08
N ASP A 11 3.15 -4.74 14.65
CA ASP A 11 4.44 -5.25 15.14
C ASP A 11 5.63 -4.62 14.42
N TYR A 12 5.38 -3.88 13.31
CA TYR A 12 6.41 -3.32 12.43
C TYR A 12 6.44 -1.79 12.40
N ILE A 13 5.84 -1.12 13.37
CA ILE A 13 5.80 0.35 13.46
C ILE A 13 7.20 0.96 13.47
N THR A 14 8.16 0.32 14.14
CA THR A 14 9.56 0.79 14.16
C THR A 14 10.18 0.75 12.77
N GLN A 15 10.02 -0.37 12.04
CA GLN A 15 10.54 -0.54 10.68
C GLN A 15 9.90 0.45 9.68
N MET A 16 8.62 0.78 9.88
CA MET A 16 7.94 1.81 9.09
C MET A 16 8.54 3.19 9.35
N LYS A 17 8.75 3.56 10.62
CA LYS A 17 9.42 4.82 10.99
C LYS A 17 10.83 4.90 10.43
N ASP A 18 11.61 3.83 10.51
CA ASP A 18 12.98 3.78 9.97
C ASP A 18 12.97 3.99 8.45
N MET A 19 12.06 3.34 7.74
CA MET A 19 11.94 3.52 6.27
C MET A 19 11.53 4.95 5.91
N ILE A 20 10.59 5.55 6.64
CA ILE A 20 10.17 6.94 6.45
C ILE A 20 11.34 7.90 6.70
N GLN A 21 12.13 7.66 7.74
CA GLN A 21 13.31 8.45 8.06
C GLN A 21 14.32 8.43 6.91
N ILE A 22 14.61 7.25 6.35
CA ILE A 22 15.48 7.09 5.17
C ILE A 22 14.94 7.89 3.98
N LEU A 23 13.62 7.85 3.75
CA LEU A 23 13.01 8.59 2.63
C LEU A 23 13.12 10.11 2.83
N LEU A 24 12.97 10.61 4.06
CA LEU A 24 13.19 12.02 4.41
C LEU A 24 14.63 12.45 4.16
N GLU A 25 15.60 11.69 4.66
CA GLU A 25 17.04 11.96 4.49
C GLU A 25 17.46 11.98 3.02
N LYS A 26 16.84 11.14 2.18
CA LYS A 26 17.07 11.10 0.73
C LYS A 26 16.29 12.15 -0.06
N GLY A 27 15.53 13.03 0.60
CA GLY A 27 14.69 14.05 -0.05
C GLY A 27 13.55 13.48 -0.89
N LYS A 28 13.13 12.23 -0.59
CA LYS A 28 12.01 11.53 -1.24
C LYS A 28 10.68 11.74 -0.52
N ALA A 29 10.75 12.23 0.71
CA ALA A 29 9.61 12.58 1.55
C ALA A 29 9.81 13.97 2.16
N TYR A 30 8.74 14.54 2.68
CA TYR A 30 8.76 15.84 3.36
C TYR A 30 7.71 15.90 4.47
N LYS A 31 7.98 16.71 5.50
CA LYS A 31 7.03 17.03 6.55
C LYS A 31 6.13 18.18 6.11
N HIS A 32 4.85 18.03 6.30
CA HIS A 32 3.84 19.07 6.05
C HIS A 32 3.52 19.84 7.32
N ASP A 33 2.88 21.01 7.19
CA ASP A 33 2.54 21.92 8.30
C ASP A 33 1.57 21.30 9.32
N ASP A 34 0.74 20.33 8.89
CA ASP A 34 -0.15 19.57 9.78
C ASP A 34 0.57 18.48 10.60
N GLY A 35 1.88 18.33 10.43
CA GLY A 35 2.72 17.33 11.09
C GLY A 35 2.82 16.00 10.35
N SER A 36 2.02 15.77 9.31
CA SER A 36 2.06 14.55 8.50
C SER A 36 3.30 14.50 7.60
N ILE A 37 3.73 13.28 7.25
CA ILE A 37 4.82 13.04 6.31
C ILE A 37 4.25 12.50 5.02
N TYR A 38 4.66 13.08 3.89
CA TYR A 38 4.23 12.68 2.55
C TYR A 38 5.41 12.23 1.70
N PHE A 39 5.16 11.23 0.86
CA PHE A 39 6.08 10.85 -0.21
C PHE A 39 5.95 11.82 -1.37
N LYS A 40 7.09 12.31 -1.86
CA LYS A 40 7.16 13.27 -2.97
C LYS A 40 7.24 12.52 -4.31
N ILE A 41 6.10 12.29 -4.96
CA ILE A 41 6.01 11.51 -6.21
C ILE A 41 6.91 12.11 -7.32
N SER A 42 7.01 13.43 -7.41
CA SER A 42 7.86 14.09 -8.41
C SER A 42 9.35 13.76 -8.27
N SER A 43 9.78 13.23 -7.12
CA SER A 43 11.16 12.80 -6.86
C SER A 43 11.49 11.39 -7.38
N PHE A 44 10.48 10.63 -7.86
CA PHE A 44 10.63 9.29 -8.40
C PHE A 44 10.16 9.23 -9.86
N GLN A 45 11.12 9.20 -10.80
CA GLN A 45 10.83 9.28 -12.24
C GLN A 45 10.09 8.08 -12.81
N ASP A 46 10.29 6.91 -12.21
CA ASP A 46 9.68 5.65 -12.66
C ASP A 46 8.25 5.44 -12.17
N TYR A 47 7.65 6.41 -11.44
CA TYR A 47 6.30 6.29 -10.92
C TYR A 47 5.28 6.12 -12.04
N GLY A 48 4.39 5.15 -11.89
CA GLY A 48 3.35 4.84 -12.85
C GLY A 48 3.72 3.76 -13.88
N LYS A 49 4.93 3.19 -13.80
CA LYS A 49 5.37 2.15 -14.77
C LYS A 49 4.61 0.84 -14.64
N LEU A 50 4.29 0.39 -13.43
CA LEU A 50 3.52 -0.83 -13.19
C LEU A 50 2.07 -0.67 -13.67
N SER A 51 1.48 0.46 -13.32
CA SER A 51 0.07 0.79 -13.59
C SER A 51 -0.18 1.38 -14.97
N ASN A 52 0.87 1.61 -15.80
CA ASN A 52 0.81 2.28 -17.09
C ASN A 52 0.17 3.69 -17.04
N ILE A 53 0.28 4.36 -15.90
CA ILE A 53 -0.25 5.72 -15.73
C ILE A 53 0.73 6.74 -16.28
N LYS A 54 0.26 7.58 -17.22
CA LYS A 54 1.04 8.70 -17.72
C LYS A 54 1.08 9.80 -16.66
N THR A 55 2.25 10.01 -16.09
CA THR A 55 2.48 10.99 -15.01
C THR A 55 2.54 12.45 -15.49
N ASN A 56 2.16 12.73 -16.75
CA ASN A 56 2.15 14.07 -17.29
C ASN A 56 1.18 15.05 -16.60
N ASN A 57 0.26 14.52 -15.79
CA ASN A 57 -0.70 15.30 -14.99
C ASN A 57 -0.26 15.45 -13.52
N LYS A 58 1.05 15.37 -13.23
CA LYS A 58 1.56 15.67 -11.88
C LYS A 58 1.22 17.12 -11.54
N LYS A 59 0.24 17.34 -10.65
CA LYS A 59 0.03 18.65 -10.04
C LYS A 59 1.07 18.82 -8.94
N PRO A 60 2.01 19.79 -9.05
CA PRO A 60 2.96 20.05 -7.99
C PRO A 60 2.18 20.42 -6.72
N ASN A 61 2.57 19.80 -5.59
CA ASN A 61 2.01 20.08 -4.25
C ASN A 61 0.54 19.70 -4.01
N SER A 62 -0.10 18.90 -4.87
CA SER A 62 -1.39 18.31 -4.53
C SER A 62 -1.20 17.05 -3.66
N ARG A 63 -2.03 16.88 -2.62
CA ARG A 63 -1.89 15.84 -1.59
C ARG A 63 -3.17 15.07 -1.45
N ILE A 64 -3.05 13.78 -1.18
CA ILE A 64 -4.17 12.92 -0.82
C ILE A 64 -4.13 12.67 0.69
N ILE A 65 -5.17 13.10 1.37
CA ILE A 65 -5.35 12.92 2.83
C ILE A 65 -6.12 11.63 3.13
N SER A 66 -6.87 11.13 2.13
CA SER A 66 -7.67 9.90 2.20
C SER A 66 -7.05 8.78 1.37
N ASP A 67 -7.50 7.55 1.59
CA ASP A 67 -7.12 6.39 0.77
C ASP A 67 -7.86 6.33 -0.59
N GLU A 68 -8.58 7.41 -0.96
CA GLU A 68 -9.23 7.57 -2.25
C GLU A 68 -8.27 8.23 -3.25
N TYR A 69 -8.04 7.56 -4.38
CA TYR A 69 -7.09 7.98 -5.40
C TYR A 69 -7.77 8.14 -6.76
N ASP A 70 -7.49 9.26 -7.42
CA ASP A 70 -7.85 9.49 -8.81
C ASP A 70 -6.66 9.16 -9.72
N LYS A 71 -6.80 8.16 -10.59
CA LYS A 71 -5.78 7.76 -11.57
C LYS A 71 -5.37 8.89 -12.52
N ASN A 72 -6.27 9.85 -12.73
CA ASN A 72 -6.02 11.00 -13.60
C ASN A 72 -5.29 12.14 -12.89
N ASN A 73 -5.14 12.07 -11.57
CA ASN A 73 -4.58 13.14 -10.77
C ASN A 73 -3.62 12.59 -9.71
N VAL A 74 -2.44 12.19 -10.16
CA VAL A 74 -1.41 11.60 -9.29
C VAL A 74 -0.87 12.63 -8.32
N GLN A 75 -1.02 12.37 -7.02
CA GLN A 75 -0.70 13.28 -5.93
C GLN A 75 0.25 12.62 -4.93
N ASP A 76 0.99 13.46 -4.17
CA ASP A 76 1.83 13.00 -3.07
C ASP A 76 0.98 12.27 -2.03
N PHE A 77 1.43 11.10 -1.57
CA PHE A 77 0.67 10.23 -0.67
C PHE A 77 1.29 10.18 0.73
N VAL A 78 0.44 9.92 1.73
CA VAL A 78 0.83 9.93 3.13
C VAL A 78 1.70 8.71 3.47
N LEU A 79 2.80 8.96 4.19
CA LEU A 79 3.66 7.94 4.81
C LEU A 79 3.39 7.83 6.32
N TRP A 80 3.16 8.98 6.97
CA TRP A 80 2.78 9.08 8.36
C TRP A 80 1.70 10.14 8.52
N LYS A 81 0.53 9.76 8.99
CA LYS A 81 -0.58 10.68 9.25
C LYS A 81 -0.47 11.19 10.67
N ALA A 82 -0.32 12.51 10.84
CA ALA A 82 -0.37 13.12 12.14
C ALA A 82 -1.71 12.87 12.83
N TRP A 83 -1.66 12.54 14.11
CA TRP A 83 -2.85 12.29 14.93
C TRP A 83 -3.66 13.56 15.15
N LYS A 84 -4.96 13.42 15.11
CA LYS A 84 -5.94 14.47 15.46
C LYS A 84 -6.93 13.91 16.47
N VAL A 85 -7.58 14.79 17.21
CA VAL A 85 -8.56 14.40 18.25
C VAL A 85 -9.66 13.47 17.69
N ASP A 86 -10.08 13.70 16.46
CA ASP A 86 -11.10 12.88 15.79
C ASP A 86 -10.62 11.48 15.39
N ASP A 87 -9.31 11.21 15.42
CA ASP A 87 -8.74 9.89 15.11
C ASP A 87 -8.89 8.90 16.30
N GLY A 88 -9.39 9.34 17.47
CA GLY A 88 -9.55 8.53 18.67
C GLY A 88 -8.23 8.23 19.39
N ASP A 89 -8.18 7.11 20.12
CA ASP A 89 -7.06 6.78 21.02
C ASP A 89 -5.96 5.92 20.37
N ILE A 90 -6.08 5.60 19.08
CA ILE A 90 -5.10 4.76 18.39
C ILE A 90 -4.07 5.62 17.68
N TYR A 91 -2.87 5.68 18.25
CA TYR A 91 -1.71 6.36 17.67
C TYR A 91 -0.40 5.75 18.19
N TRP A 92 0.69 6.06 17.52
CA TRP A 92 2.05 5.73 17.95
C TRP A 92 2.89 7.00 18.03
N ASP A 93 3.83 7.03 18.96
CA ASP A 93 4.83 8.09 19.02
C ASP A 93 5.86 7.94 17.90
N SER A 94 6.26 9.06 17.33
CA SER A 94 7.29 9.13 16.29
C SER A 94 8.17 10.37 16.47
N PRO A 95 9.35 10.46 15.81
CA PRO A 95 10.16 11.67 15.79
C PRO A 95 9.43 12.91 15.24
N TRP A 96 8.35 12.70 14.51
CA TRP A 96 7.55 13.77 13.88
C TRP A 96 6.33 14.17 14.70
N GLY A 97 6.02 13.42 15.75
CA GLY A 97 4.86 13.57 16.62
C GLY A 97 3.98 12.32 16.63
N LYS A 98 2.90 12.37 17.42
CA LYS A 98 1.90 11.31 17.47
C LYS A 98 1.22 11.14 16.12
N GLY A 99 0.95 9.88 15.72
CA GLY A 99 0.30 9.60 14.45
C GLY A 99 0.20 8.10 14.15
N ARG A 100 -0.09 7.80 12.91
CA ARG A 100 -0.17 6.43 12.40
C ARG A 100 0.47 6.32 11.01
N PRO A 101 0.98 5.12 10.62
CA PRO A 101 1.47 4.90 9.27
C PRO A 101 0.36 5.10 8.23
N GLY A 102 0.76 5.50 7.03
CA GLY A 102 -0.06 5.38 5.84
C GLY A 102 -0.16 3.92 5.41
N TRP A 103 -1.20 3.57 4.64
CA TRP A 103 -1.45 2.18 4.24
C TRP A 103 -0.29 1.52 3.48
N HIS A 104 0.36 2.24 2.58
CA HIS A 104 1.35 1.64 1.67
C HIS A 104 2.71 1.36 2.33
N ILE A 105 3.09 2.13 3.34
CA ILE A 105 4.37 1.95 4.04
C ILE A 105 4.38 0.67 4.89
N GLU A 106 3.20 0.19 5.29
CA GLU A 106 3.06 -1.04 6.06
C GLU A 106 3.66 -2.22 5.28
N CYS A 107 3.16 -2.46 4.07
CA CYS A 107 3.64 -3.55 3.23
C CYS A 107 5.11 -3.38 2.80
N SER A 108 5.54 -2.17 2.48
CA SER A 108 6.94 -1.90 2.11
C SER A 108 7.91 -2.21 3.26
N ALA A 109 7.56 -1.84 4.49
CA ALA A 109 8.40 -2.09 5.66
C ALA A 109 8.36 -3.55 6.11
N MET A 110 7.18 -4.18 6.11
CA MET A 110 7.00 -5.58 6.48
C MET A 110 7.72 -6.51 5.50
N SER A 111 7.54 -6.31 4.19
CA SER A 111 8.24 -7.12 3.18
C SER A 111 9.75 -6.98 3.27
N LYS A 112 10.26 -5.76 3.49
CA LYS A 112 11.70 -5.57 3.72
C LYS A 112 12.21 -6.30 4.95
N ALA A 113 11.46 -6.31 6.04
CA ALA A 113 11.86 -6.94 7.30
C ALA A 113 11.82 -8.47 7.22
N THR A 114 10.88 -9.05 6.46
CA THR A 114 10.67 -10.49 6.38
C THR A 114 11.37 -11.16 5.19
N LEU A 115 11.41 -10.49 4.04
CA LEU A 115 11.92 -11.03 2.76
C LEU A 115 13.18 -10.31 2.27
N GLY A 116 13.55 -9.20 2.90
CA GLY A 116 14.69 -8.39 2.48
C GLY A 116 14.29 -7.26 1.51
N SER A 117 15.31 -6.49 1.09
CA SER A 117 15.10 -5.31 0.24
C SER A 117 14.75 -5.62 -1.22
N HIS A 118 14.81 -6.88 -1.61
CA HIS A 118 14.50 -7.41 -2.93
C HIS A 118 14.07 -8.87 -2.79
N PHE A 119 12.96 -9.24 -3.43
CA PHE A 119 12.42 -10.61 -3.41
C PHE A 119 11.77 -10.96 -4.75
N ASP A 120 11.36 -12.22 -4.91
CA ASP A 120 10.99 -12.73 -6.24
C ASP A 120 9.58 -12.37 -6.65
N ILE A 121 8.57 -12.64 -5.82
CA ILE A 121 7.17 -12.55 -6.20
C ILE A 121 6.38 -11.73 -5.20
N HIS A 122 5.60 -10.75 -5.70
CA HIS A 122 4.61 -10.00 -4.94
C HIS A 122 3.24 -10.18 -5.57
N CYS A 123 2.26 -10.55 -4.76
CA CYS A 123 0.91 -10.85 -5.21
C CYS A 123 -0.11 -9.86 -4.64
N GLY A 124 -1.22 -9.67 -5.37
CA GLY A 124 -2.37 -8.90 -4.90
C GLY A 124 -3.54 -8.96 -5.87
N GLY A 125 -4.61 -8.23 -5.58
CA GLY A 125 -5.70 -8.01 -6.53
C GLY A 125 -5.33 -6.96 -7.57
N VAL A 126 -6.02 -6.95 -8.70
CA VAL A 126 -5.83 -5.92 -9.76
C VAL A 126 -6.11 -4.50 -9.25
N ASP A 127 -6.94 -4.34 -8.24
CA ASP A 127 -7.22 -3.08 -7.57
C ASP A 127 -6.01 -2.54 -6.78
N ASN A 128 -5.09 -3.41 -6.37
CA ASN A 128 -3.85 -3.01 -5.69
C ASN A 128 -2.76 -2.51 -6.66
N ILE A 129 -2.86 -2.77 -7.96
CA ILE A 129 -1.87 -2.27 -8.94
C ILE A 129 -1.66 -0.76 -8.76
N PHE A 130 -2.76 -0.02 -8.67
CA PHE A 130 -2.76 1.40 -8.38
C PHE A 130 -3.86 1.72 -7.36
N PRO A 131 -3.53 2.44 -6.28
CA PRO A 131 -2.22 3.09 -6.05
C PRO A 131 -1.23 2.25 -5.25
N HIS A 132 -1.67 1.13 -4.62
CA HIS A 132 -0.96 0.47 -3.53
C HIS A 132 0.42 -0.05 -3.94
N HIS A 133 0.49 -0.95 -4.93
CA HIS A 133 1.76 -1.54 -5.38
C HIS A 133 2.69 -0.51 -6.07
N GLU A 134 2.12 0.45 -6.79
CA GLU A 134 2.92 1.54 -7.36
C GLU A 134 3.59 2.38 -6.27
N ASN A 135 2.89 2.64 -5.15
CA ASN A 135 3.42 3.36 -4.00
C ASN A 135 4.47 2.53 -3.25
N GLU A 136 4.27 1.21 -3.12
CA GLU A 136 5.27 0.32 -2.53
C GLU A 136 6.57 0.29 -3.34
N ILE A 137 6.47 0.25 -4.68
CA ILE A 137 7.64 0.36 -5.58
C ILE A 137 8.40 1.65 -5.31
N ALA A 138 7.69 2.78 -5.26
CA ALA A 138 8.29 4.08 -5.03
C ALA A 138 9.02 4.15 -3.68
N GLN A 139 8.36 3.71 -2.61
CA GLN A 139 8.91 3.66 -1.26
C GLN A 139 10.15 2.75 -1.21
N SER A 140 10.02 1.51 -1.66
CA SER A 140 11.07 0.50 -1.53
C SER A 140 12.28 0.81 -2.40
N LYS A 141 12.11 1.21 -3.66
CA LYS A 141 13.21 1.58 -4.55
C LYS A 141 13.93 2.83 -4.05
N CYS A 142 13.21 3.85 -3.61
CA CYS A 142 13.81 5.07 -3.08
C CYS A 142 14.53 4.82 -1.75
N ALA A 143 13.96 4.03 -0.85
CA ALA A 143 14.58 3.73 0.43
C ALA A 143 15.83 2.84 0.28
N ASN A 144 15.77 1.80 -0.54
CA ASN A 144 16.78 0.75 -0.59
C ASN A 144 17.78 0.90 -1.75
N GLY A 145 17.46 1.70 -2.79
CA GLY A 145 18.32 1.86 -3.98
C GLY A 145 18.42 0.62 -4.86
N LYS A 146 17.52 -0.35 -4.70
CA LYS A 146 17.49 -1.62 -5.44
C LYS A 146 16.13 -1.83 -6.08
N ASN A 147 16.05 -2.73 -7.06
CA ASN A 147 14.76 -3.20 -7.55
C ASN A 147 13.99 -3.87 -6.41
N PHE A 148 12.68 -3.65 -6.34
CA PHE A 148 11.86 -4.13 -5.23
C PHE A 148 11.49 -5.61 -5.41
N VAL A 149 10.87 -5.94 -6.54
CA VAL A 149 10.31 -7.27 -6.83
C VAL A 149 10.66 -7.67 -8.25
N ASN A 150 10.88 -8.97 -8.50
CA ASN A 150 11.11 -9.51 -9.84
C ASN A 150 9.80 -9.68 -10.62
N TYR A 151 8.77 -10.24 -9.99
CA TYR A 151 7.49 -10.57 -10.63
C TYR A 151 6.31 -10.09 -9.83
N TRP A 152 5.36 -9.46 -10.52
CA TRP A 152 4.07 -9.02 -10.00
C TRP A 152 2.99 -9.96 -10.50
N LEU A 153 2.20 -10.52 -9.59
CA LEU A 153 1.06 -11.37 -9.93
C LEU A 153 -0.22 -10.72 -9.39
N HIS A 154 -1.16 -10.45 -10.26
CA HIS A 154 -2.43 -9.82 -9.88
C HIS A 154 -3.60 -10.72 -10.26
N SER A 155 -4.40 -11.10 -9.26
CA SER A 155 -5.65 -11.80 -9.48
C SER A 155 -6.74 -10.83 -9.88
N GLU A 156 -7.55 -11.24 -10.87
CA GLU A 156 -8.74 -10.51 -11.27
C GLU A 156 -9.84 -10.67 -10.19
N PHE A 157 -10.85 -9.83 -10.25
CA PHE A 157 -12.00 -9.95 -9.36
C PHE A 157 -12.76 -11.25 -9.60
N LEU A 158 -13.27 -11.85 -8.55
CA LEU A 158 -14.25 -12.91 -8.67
C LEU A 158 -15.54 -12.33 -9.26
N MET A 159 -15.98 -12.94 -10.37
CA MET A 159 -17.16 -12.51 -11.09
C MET A 159 -18.31 -13.50 -10.84
N LEU A 160 -19.51 -12.97 -10.71
CA LEU A 160 -20.75 -13.73 -10.67
C LEU A 160 -21.71 -13.16 -11.72
N ASN A 161 -22.06 -13.95 -12.72
CA ASN A 161 -22.91 -13.52 -13.86
C ASN A 161 -22.42 -12.18 -14.46
N ASP A 162 -21.15 -12.13 -14.84
CA ASP A 162 -20.47 -10.97 -15.43
C ASP A 162 -20.43 -9.71 -14.53
N THR A 163 -20.80 -9.85 -13.26
CA THR A 163 -20.76 -8.77 -12.28
C THR A 163 -19.72 -9.07 -11.19
N LYS A 164 -18.94 -8.07 -10.79
CA LYS A 164 -17.98 -8.21 -9.70
C LYS A 164 -18.69 -8.69 -8.42
N MET A 165 -18.19 -9.77 -7.83
CA MET A 165 -18.69 -10.26 -6.56
C MET A 165 -18.34 -9.28 -5.44
N SER A 166 -19.34 -8.74 -4.74
CA SER A 166 -19.14 -7.80 -3.64
C SER A 166 -20.23 -7.88 -2.56
N LYS A 167 -19.86 -7.55 -1.32
CA LYS A 167 -20.81 -7.48 -0.21
C LYS A 167 -21.86 -6.40 -0.41
N SER A 168 -21.46 -5.25 -0.97
CA SER A 168 -22.37 -4.11 -1.20
C SER A 168 -23.45 -4.41 -2.23
N LEU A 169 -23.18 -5.31 -3.18
CA LEU A 169 -24.16 -5.77 -4.19
C LEU A 169 -24.98 -6.97 -3.71
N GLY A 170 -24.62 -7.58 -2.59
CA GLY A 170 -25.28 -8.76 -2.06
C GLY A 170 -25.11 -10.03 -2.92
N ASN A 171 -24.24 -9.99 -3.94
CA ASN A 171 -23.99 -11.08 -4.89
C ASN A 171 -22.71 -11.86 -4.53
N TYR A 172 -22.55 -12.28 -3.29
CA TYR A 172 -21.34 -13.00 -2.86
C TYR A 172 -21.68 -14.33 -2.23
N TYR A 173 -20.75 -15.28 -2.33
CA TYR A 173 -20.76 -16.55 -1.64
C TYR A 173 -19.62 -16.63 -0.65
N THR A 174 -19.89 -17.13 0.56
CA THR A 174 -18.85 -17.51 1.50
C THR A 174 -18.38 -18.94 1.22
N ILE A 175 -17.21 -19.33 1.73
CA ILE A 175 -16.75 -20.73 1.69
C ILE A 175 -17.78 -21.67 2.36
N GLN A 176 -18.47 -21.20 3.40
CA GLN A 176 -19.52 -21.99 4.05
C GLN A 176 -20.72 -22.23 3.16
N ASP A 177 -21.10 -21.23 2.35
CA ASP A 177 -22.20 -21.38 1.39
C ASP A 177 -21.85 -22.38 0.30
N LEU A 178 -20.61 -22.32 -0.23
CA LEU A 178 -20.13 -23.29 -1.21
C LEU A 178 -20.10 -24.72 -0.64
N LYS A 179 -19.66 -24.89 0.62
CA LYS A 179 -19.74 -26.19 1.30
C LYS A 179 -21.17 -26.70 1.47
N LYS A 180 -22.15 -25.85 1.80
CA LYS A 180 -23.57 -26.22 1.87
C LYS A 180 -24.13 -26.62 0.48
N MET A 181 -23.56 -26.07 -0.58
CA MET A 181 -23.88 -26.45 -1.98
C MET A 181 -23.15 -27.73 -2.43
N ASN A 182 -22.44 -28.43 -1.52
CA ASN A 182 -21.69 -29.64 -1.78
C ASN A 182 -20.49 -29.48 -2.74
N PHE A 183 -19.91 -28.28 -2.84
CA PHE A 183 -18.60 -28.13 -3.51
C PHE A 183 -17.51 -28.79 -2.67
N SER A 184 -16.63 -29.55 -3.32
CA SER A 184 -15.47 -30.14 -2.64
C SER A 184 -14.39 -29.10 -2.34
N SER A 185 -13.52 -29.39 -1.38
CA SER A 185 -12.39 -28.49 -1.04
C SER A 185 -11.42 -28.29 -2.21
N GLU A 186 -11.33 -29.28 -3.14
CA GLU A 186 -10.50 -29.22 -4.31
C GLU A 186 -11.12 -28.36 -5.43
N SER A 187 -12.44 -28.09 -5.35
CA SER A 187 -13.18 -27.27 -6.32
C SER A 187 -13.25 -25.78 -5.91
N ILE A 188 -12.87 -25.48 -4.68
CA ILE A 188 -12.84 -24.13 -4.10
C ILE A 188 -11.42 -23.61 -4.07
#